data_790bc39ab1a11f73b44f8778e56d2fb0
#
_entry.id   790bc39ab1a11f73b44f8778e56d2fb0
#
_cell.length_a   1.000
_cell.length_b   1.000
_cell.length_c   1.000
_cell.angle_alpha   90.00
_cell.angle_beta   90.00
_cell.angle_gamma   90.00
#
_symmetry.space_group_name_H-M   'P 1'
#
loop_
_entity.id
_entity.type
_entity.pdbx_description
1 polymer ?
#
loop_
_entity_poly.entity_id
_entity_poly.type
_entity_poly.pdbx_seq_one_letter_code
_entity_poly.pdbx_strand_id
1 'polypeptide(L)'
;MRSAEGTRTRILAAATAEFSANGIAGARVDRIAEASGASKPMLYSYFGGKEKLFDAVFTAHVVANSDRVPVTADDLPGYAVRLYDDYLADPALLRLISWKRLERASVGYLYEGLEHHDEVHLRDIAHQQNLGTVRPDLDPADVWSLLIGMASTWAQASVTQMALAGEPAAVHDRRRTALEGVVRSGLCVEPGR
;
A
#
# COMPACT_ATOMS: atom_id res chain seq x y z
N MET A 1 27.91 -21.00 -1.82
CA MET A 1 27.34 -20.13 -2.89
C MET A 1 26.06 -19.51 -2.39
N ARG A 2 26.00 -18.19 -2.23
CA ARG A 2 24.72 -17.51 -1.94
C ARG A 2 23.84 -17.62 -3.19
N SER A 3 22.60 -18.10 -3.07
CA SER A 3 21.72 -18.29 -4.23
C SER A 3 21.42 -16.95 -4.92
N ALA A 4 21.16 -16.96 -6.23
CA ALA A 4 20.75 -15.76 -6.99
C ALA A 4 19.51 -15.11 -6.34
N GLU A 5 18.56 -15.92 -5.89
CA GLU A 5 17.36 -15.48 -5.18
C GLU A 5 17.69 -14.74 -3.88
N GLY A 6 18.58 -15.26 -3.05
CA GLY A 6 18.99 -14.58 -1.83
C GLY A 6 19.70 -13.24 -2.09
N THR A 7 20.38 -13.10 -3.22
CA THR A 7 20.99 -11.83 -3.64
C THR A 7 19.93 -10.83 -4.08
N ARG A 8 18.95 -11.27 -4.89
CA ARG A 8 17.83 -10.44 -5.33
C ARG A 8 17.04 -9.89 -4.14
N THR A 9 16.73 -10.73 -3.16
CA THR A 9 16.00 -10.32 -1.93
C THR A 9 16.76 -9.26 -1.14
N ARG A 10 18.10 -9.42 -0.95
CA ARG A 10 18.91 -8.41 -0.26
C ARG A 10 18.94 -7.08 -0.99
N ILE A 11 19.03 -7.10 -2.32
CA ILE A 11 19.01 -5.86 -3.12
C ILE A 11 17.65 -5.16 -2.96
N LEU A 12 16.54 -5.90 -3.04
CA LEU A 12 15.20 -5.32 -2.86
C LEU A 12 15.04 -4.71 -1.46
N ALA A 13 15.49 -5.38 -0.41
CA ALA A 13 15.42 -4.85 0.96
C ALA A 13 16.23 -3.56 1.13
N ALA A 14 17.48 -3.53 0.62
CA ALA A 14 18.32 -2.34 0.66
C ALA A 14 17.73 -1.18 -0.19
N ALA A 15 17.17 -1.52 -1.35
CA ALA A 15 16.51 -0.55 -2.23
C ALA A 15 15.23 0.01 -1.60
N THR A 16 14.43 -0.81 -0.91
CA THR A 16 13.27 -0.35 -0.14
C THR A 16 13.66 0.70 0.88
N ALA A 17 14.70 0.45 1.69
CA ALA A 17 15.19 1.40 2.67
C ALA A 17 15.67 2.71 2.04
N GLU A 18 16.46 2.62 0.96
CA GLU A 18 16.99 3.80 0.27
C GLU A 18 15.89 4.63 -0.39
N PHE A 19 14.97 4.01 -1.14
CA PHE A 19 13.86 4.72 -1.79
C PHE A 19 12.86 5.30 -0.79
N SER A 20 12.53 4.57 0.27
CA SER A 20 11.62 5.07 1.30
C SER A 20 12.18 6.31 2.01
N ALA A 21 13.50 6.37 2.20
CA ALA A 21 14.16 7.49 2.87
C ALA A 21 14.41 8.70 1.96
N ASN A 22 14.77 8.48 0.70
CA ASN A 22 15.36 9.52 -0.17
C ASN A 22 14.56 9.81 -1.45
N GLY A 23 13.45 9.10 -1.69
CA GLY A 23 12.70 9.18 -2.95
C GLY A 23 13.41 8.49 -4.11
N ILE A 24 12.81 8.62 -5.30
CA ILE A 24 13.36 8.00 -6.51
C ILE A 24 14.55 8.82 -7.02
N ALA A 25 14.41 10.12 -7.11
CA ALA A 25 15.47 11.02 -7.57
C ALA A 25 16.67 11.02 -6.62
N GLY A 26 16.43 11.11 -5.30
CA GLY A 26 17.47 11.19 -4.27
C GLY A 26 18.18 9.87 -3.96
N ALA A 27 17.60 8.73 -4.33
CA ALA A 27 18.19 7.43 -4.09
C ALA A 27 19.47 7.19 -4.91
N ARG A 28 20.46 6.59 -4.25
CA ARG A 28 21.79 6.32 -4.84
C ARG A 28 22.03 4.81 -4.97
N VAL A 29 22.28 4.35 -6.20
CA VAL A 29 22.61 2.95 -6.50
C VAL A 29 23.87 2.48 -5.74
N ASP A 30 24.80 3.38 -5.46
CA ASP A 30 25.99 3.08 -4.65
C ASP A 30 25.64 2.65 -3.24
N ARG A 31 24.75 3.38 -2.57
CA ARG A 31 24.30 3.04 -1.21
C ARG A 31 23.52 1.73 -1.19
N ILE A 32 22.69 1.48 -2.21
CA ILE A 32 21.98 0.20 -2.35
C ILE A 32 22.95 -0.95 -2.53
N ALA A 33 23.96 -0.77 -3.38
CA ALA A 33 25.00 -1.78 -3.62
C ALA A 33 25.77 -2.12 -2.34
N GLU A 34 26.22 -1.11 -1.61
CA GLU A 34 26.92 -1.25 -0.34
C GLU A 34 26.05 -1.96 0.71
N ALA A 35 24.83 -1.48 0.93
CA ALA A 35 23.91 -2.03 1.94
C ALA A 35 23.48 -3.47 1.61
N SER A 36 23.34 -3.84 0.33
CA SER A 36 22.95 -5.20 -0.09
C SER A 36 24.13 -6.18 -0.14
N GLY A 37 25.37 -5.68 -0.11
CA GLY A 37 26.58 -6.47 -0.37
C GLY A 37 26.65 -6.98 -1.81
N ALA A 38 26.02 -6.30 -2.76
CA ALA A 38 26.05 -6.59 -4.18
C ALA A 38 26.91 -5.54 -4.92
N SER A 39 27.49 -5.90 -6.06
CA SER A 39 28.18 -4.91 -6.89
C SER A 39 27.20 -4.12 -7.77
N LYS A 40 27.58 -2.88 -8.16
CA LYS A 40 26.77 -2.11 -9.14
C LYS A 40 26.46 -2.89 -10.43
N PRO A 41 27.43 -3.54 -11.09
CA PRO A 41 27.14 -4.34 -12.28
C PRO A 41 26.09 -5.43 -12.03
N MET A 42 26.12 -6.05 -10.85
CA MET A 42 25.14 -7.04 -10.45
C MET A 42 23.73 -6.44 -10.32
N LEU A 43 23.61 -5.26 -9.68
CA LEU A 43 22.34 -4.50 -9.59
C LEU A 43 21.76 -4.22 -10.98
N TYR A 44 22.60 -3.73 -11.90
CA TYR A 44 22.16 -3.45 -13.28
C TYR A 44 21.80 -4.72 -14.05
N SER A 45 22.50 -5.82 -13.81
CA SER A 45 22.18 -7.11 -14.41
C SER A 45 20.83 -7.67 -13.94
N TYR A 46 20.48 -7.50 -12.65
CA TYR A 46 19.20 -7.98 -12.11
C TYR A 46 18.00 -7.11 -12.49
N PHE A 47 18.18 -5.80 -12.50
CA PHE A 47 17.05 -4.87 -12.57
C PHE A 47 17.13 -3.89 -13.77
N GLY A 48 18.24 -3.79 -14.45
CA GLY A 48 18.40 -2.94 -15.64
C GLY A 48 18.61 -1.44 -15.34
N GLY A 49 18.44 -0.99 -14.09
CA GLY A 49 18.64 0.40 -13.69
C GLY A 49 17.84 0.82 -12.47
N LYS A 50 18.08 2.04 -11.99
CA LYS A 50 17.46 2.59 -10.77
C LYS A 50 15.95 2.64 -10.87
N GLU A 51 15.42 3.07 -12.03
CA GLU A 51 13.99 3.23 -12.27
C GLU A 51 13.26 1.88 -12.21
N LYS A 52 13.79 0.88 -12.93
CA LYS A 52 13.24 -0.48 -12.93
C LYS A 52 13.39 -1.17 -11.56
N LEU A 53 14.45 -0.85 -10.83
CA LEU A 53 14.62 -1.33 -9.46
C LEU A 53 13.54 -0.75 -8.53
N PHE A 54 13.21 0.55 -8.69
CA PHE A 54 12.08 1.14 -7.97
C PHE A 54 10.77 0.44 -8.30
N ASP A 55 10.49 0.19 -9.59
CA ASP A 55 9.28 -0.51 -10.01
C ASP A 55 9.19 -1.92 -9.41
N ALA A 56 10.31 -2.64 -9.39
CA ALA A 56 10.37 -3.97 -8.77
C ALA A 56 10.13 -3.92 -7.25
N VAL A 57 10.68 -2.91 -6.54
CA VAL A 57 10.44 -2.68 -5.12
C VAL A 57 8.97 -2.34 -4.87
N PHE A 58 8.43 -1.39 -5.64
CA PHE A 58 7.04 -0.96 -5.54
C PHE A 58 6.06 -2.12 -5.73
N THR A 59 6.21 -2.87 -6.82
CA THR A 59 5.38 -4.04 -7.12
C THR A 59 5.47 -5.09 -6.00
N ALA A 60 6.68 -5.36 -5.51
CA ALA A 60 6.86 -6.33 -4.42
C ALA A 60 6.12 -5.91 -3.14
N HIS A 61 6.11 -4.61 -2.79
CA HIS A 61 5.37 -4.11 -1.63
C HIS A 61 3.85 -4.13 -1.83
N VAL A 62 3.35 -3.80 -3.03
CA VAL A 62 1.91 -3.90 -3.35
C VAL A 62 1.44 -5.35 -3.23
N VAL A 63 2.14 -6.29 -3.86
CA VAL A 63 1.79 -7.73 -3.79
C VAL A 63 1.84 -8.24 -2.36
N ALA A 64 2.91 -7.93 -1.62
CA ALA A 64 3.05 -8.37 -0.23
C ALA A 64 1.95 -7.79 0.69
N ASN A 65 1.51 -6.54 0.49
CA ASN A 65 0.37 -5.97 1.21
C ASN A 65 -0.91 -6.75 0.91
N SER A 66 -1.19 -7.04 -0.35
CA SER A 66 -2.38 -7.80 -0.76
C SER A 66 -2.39 -9.24 -0.22
N ASP A 67 -1.21 -9.87 -0.15
CA ASP A 67 -1.07 -11.21 0.44
C ASP A 67 -1.31 -11.19 1.96
N ARG A 68 -0.84 -10.13 2.67
CA ARG A 68 -1.04 -9.99 4.13
C ARG A 68 -2.47 -9.58 4.48
N VAL A 69 -3.08 -8.74 3.66
CA VAL A 69 -4.42 -8.18 3.89
C VAL A 69 -5.28 -8.41 2.65
N PRO A 70 -5.74 -9.66 2.44
CA PRO A 70 -6.62 -9.95 1.33
C PRO A 70 -7.93 -9.17 1.45
N VAL A 71 -8.42 -8.67 0.32
CA VAL A 71 -9.67 -7.90 0.26
C VAL A 71 -10.86 -8.76 0.68
N THR A 72 -11.71 -8.20 1.53
CA THR A 72 -12.98 -8.78 1.96
C THR A 72 -14.08 -7.75 1.69
N ALA A 73 -14.66 -7.80 0.48
CA ALA A 73 -15.70 -6.86 0.07
C ALA A 73 -17.02 -7.03 0.86
N ASP A 74 -17.23 -8.17 1.48
CA ASP A 74 -18.33 -8.47 2.41
C ASP A 74 -18.10 -7.89 3.83
N ASP A 75 -16.87 -7.45 4.15
CA ASP A 75 -16.51 -6.82 5.42
C ASP A 75 -15.56 -5.63 5.18
N LEU A 76 -16.04 -4.59 4.50
CA LEU A 76 -15.24 -3.36 4.25
C LEU A 76 -14.75 -2.69 5.54
N PRO A 77 -15.56 -2.59 6.64
CA PRO A 77 -15.10 -2.00 7.88
C PRO A 77 -13.90 -2.76 8.50
N GLY A 78 -13.99 -4.07 8.61
CA GLY A 78 -12.90 -4.90 9.13
C GLY A 78 -11.68 -4.91 8.20
N TYR A 79 -11.89 -4.89 6.88
CA TYR A 79 -10.80 -4.76 5.92
C TYR A 79 -10.03 -3.44 6.10
N ALA A 80 -10.73 -2.31 6.29
CA ALA A 80 -10.09 -1.02 6.53
C ALA A 80 -9.22 -1.03 7.81
N VAL A 81 -9.70 -1.69 8.86
CA VAL A 81 -8.95 -1.85 10.13
C VAL A 81 -7.69 -2.69 9.91
N ARG A 82 -7.77 -3.79 9.17
CA ARG A 82 -6.61 -4.63 8.84
C ARG A 82 -5.58 -3.87 8.01
N LEU A 83 -6.02 -3.04 7.05
CA LEU A 83 -5.13 -2.16 6.30
C LEU A 83 -4.44 -1.13 7.19
N TYR A 84 -5.16 -0.48 8.11
CA TYR A 84 -4.57 0.44 9.07
C TYR A 84 -3.44 -0.24 9.87
N ASP A 85 -3.68 -1.46 10.36
CA ASP A 85 -2.70 -2.21 11.13
C ASP A 85 -1.48 -2.62 10.29
N ASP A 86 -1.67 -3.03 9.03
CA ASP A 86 -0.58 -3.35 8.12
C ASP A 86 0.27 -2.12 7.75
N TYR A 87 -0.37 -0.98 7.49
CA TYR A 87 0.33 0.28 7.21
C TYR A 87 1.12 0.80 8.42
N LEU A 88 0.64 0.52 9.63
CA LEU A 88 1.35 0.86 10.87
C LEU A 88 2.57 -0.06 11.06
N ALA A 89 2.44 -1.34 10.76
CA ALA A 89 3.50 -2.34 10.88
C ALA A 89 4.57 -2.19 9.78
N ASP A 90 4.17 -1.87 8.55
CA ASP A 90 5.05 -1.68 7.40
C ASP A 90 4.75 -0.36 6.66
N PRO A 91 5.31 0.77 7.11
CA PRO A 91 5.07 2.07 6.50
C PRO A 91 5.77 2.26 5.14
N ALA A 92 6.58 1.29 4.69
CA ALA A 92 7.37 1.43 3.46
C ALA A 92 6.49 1.58 2.22
N LEU A 93 5.40 0.80 2.11
CA LEU A 93 4.48 0.87 0.97
C LEU A 93 3.94 2.30 0.78
N LEU A 94 3.42 2.92 1.84
CA LEU A 94 2.82 4.25 1.74
C LEU A 94 3.87 5.34 1.47
N ARG A 95 5.12 5.18 1.93
CA ARG A 95 6.23 6.05 1.54
C ARG A 95 6.55 5.92 0.06
N LEU A 96 6.63 4.69 -0.46
CA LEU A 96 6.87 4.44 -1.88
C LEU A 96 5.75 4.99 -2.76
N ILE A 97 4.48 4.84 -2.34
CA ILE A 97 3.31 5.44 -2.98
C ILE A 97 3.48 6.96 -3.05
N SER A 98 3.80 7.61 -1.93
CA SER A 98 3.97 9.05 -1.85
C SER A 98 5.08 9.53 -2.80
N TRP A 99 6.23 8.88 -2.82
CA TRP A 99 7.33 9.21 -3.73
C TRP A 99 6.97 9.00 -5.20
N LYS A 100 6.27 7.90 -5.52
CA LYS A 100 5.80 7.66 -6.89
C LYS A 100 4.82 8.74 -7.34
N ARG A 101 3.89 9.18 -6.47
CA ARG A 101 2.97 10.29 -6.75
C ARG A 101 3.71 11.60 -6.98
N LEU A 102 4.67 11.93 -6.15
CA LEU A 102 5.41 13.20 -6.22
C LEU A 102 6.33 13.28 -7.44
N GLU A 103 7.00 12.18 -7.80
CA GLU A 103 8.10 12.21 -8.76
C GLU A 103 7.77 11.63 -10.14
N ARG A 104 6.71 10.80 -10.29
CA ARG A 104 6.40 10.10 -11.55
C ARG A 104 4.95 10.17 -12.00
N ALA A 105 4.00 9.98 -11.11
CA ALA A 105 2.58 9.82 -11.43
C ALA A 105 1.73 10.81 -10.63
N SER A 106 1.93 12.10 -10.87
CA SER A 106 1.23 13.19 -10.18
C SER A 106 -0.29 13.20 -10.41
N VAL A 107 -0.75 12.60 -11.51
CA VAL A 107 -2.17 12.48 -11.89
C VAL A 107 -2.47 11.07 -12.38
N GLY A 108 -3.74 10.70 -12.39
CA GLY A 108 -4.23 9.43 -12.92
C GLY A 108 -3.92 8.22 -12.05
N TYR A 109 -4.01 7.04 -12.66
CA TYR A 109 -3.84 5.76 -11.98
C TYR A 109 -2.39 5.52 -11.55
N LEU A 110 -2.20 5.03 -10.33
CA LEU A 110 -0.87 4.87 -9.73
C LEU A 110 -0.20 3.53 -10.07
N TYR A 111 -1.02 2.48 -10.25
CA TYR A 111 -0.57 1.09 -10.33
C TYR A 111 -0.49 0.61 -11.78
N GLU A 112 0.09 1.44 -12.67
CA GLU A 112 0.31 1.07 -14.07
C GLU A 112 0.99 -0.30 -14.17
N GLY A 113 0.40 -1.21 -14.95
CA GLY A 113 0.83 -2.60 -15.05
C GLY A 113 0.25 -3.54 -13.97
N LEU A 114 -0.56 -3.03 -13.05
CA LEU A 114 -1.29 -3.79 -12.02
C LEU A 114 -2.82 -3.57 -12.11
N GLU A 115 -3.32 -3.09 -13.24
CA GLU A 115 -4.74 -2.74 -13.43
C GLU A 115 -5.67 -3.91 -13.13
N HIS A 116 -5.27 -5.11 -13.50
CA HIS A 116 -6.04 -6.33 -13.24
C HIS A 116 -6.22 -6.61 -11.74
N HIS A 117 -5.31 -6.12 -10.90
CA HIS A 117 -5.39 -6.28 -9.44
C HIS A 117 -6.60 -5.52 -8.87
N ASP A 118 -6.82 -4.27 -9.29
CA ASP A 118 -7.97 -3.48 -8.83
C ASP A 118 -9.28 -3.92 -9.47
N GLU A 119 -9.28 -4.39 -10.72
CA GLU A 119 -10.48 -4.88 -11.39
C GLU A 119 -11.19 -6.00 -10.62
N VAL A 120 -10.45 -6.87 -9.95
CA VAL A 120 -11.02 -7.92 -9.09
C VAL A 120 -11.75 -7.28 -7.92
N HIS A 121 -11.13 -6.32 -7.25
CA HIS A 121 -11.72 -5.63 -6.10
C HIS A 121 -12.98 -4.85 -6.47
N LEU A 122 -12.96 -4.16 -7.62
CA LEU A 122 -14.14 -3.43 -8.11
C LEU A 122 -15.31 -4.35 -8.42
N ARG A 123 -15.05 -5.54 -9.00
CA ARG A 123 -16.10 -6.55 -9.25
C ARG A 123 -16.68 -7.11 -7.96
N ASP A 124 -15.85 -7.36 -6.95
CA ASP A 124 -16.29 -7.87 -5.65
C ASP A 124 -17.14 -6.82 -4.92
N ILE A 125 -16.75 -5.54 -4.97
CA ILE A 125 -17.55 -4.43 -4.43
C ILE A 125 -18.90 -4.35 -5.16
N ALA A 126 -18.91 -4.36 -6.51
CA ALA A 126 -20.14 -4.34 -7.29
C ALA A 126 -21.06 -5.53 -6.98
N HIS A 127 -20.48 -6.71 -6.73
CA HIS A 127 -21.25 -7.88 -6.26
C HIS A 127 -21.91 -7.63 -4.91
N GLN A 128 -21.20 -7.04 -3.94
CA GLN A 128 -21.75 -6.71 -2.62
C GLN A 128 -22.81 -5.59 -2.69
N GLN A 129 -22.71 -4.67 -3.64
CA GLN A 129 -23.77 -3.69 -3.94
C GLN A 129 -25.04 -4.37 -4.41
N ASN A 130 -24.93 -5.37 -5.30
CA ASN A 130 -26.07 -6.17 -5.76
C ASN A 130 -26.70 -7.01 -4.63
N LEU A 131 -25.92 -7.43 -3.63
CA LEU A 131 -26.42 -8.13 -2.44
C LEU A 131 -27.01 -7.19 -1.39
N GLY A 132 -26.89 -5.87 -1.57
CA GLY A 132 -27.41 -4.87 -0.65
C GLY A 132 -26.59 -4.69 0.64
N THR A 133 -25.34 -5.10 0.67
CA THR A 133 -24.42 -4.92 1.81
C THR A 133 -23.57 -3.65 1.70
N VAL A 134 -23.19 -3.29 0.47
CA VAL A 134 -22.46 -2.05 0.15
C VAL A 134 -23.43 -1.08 -0.55
N ARG A 135 -23.27 0.20 -0.31
CA ARG A 135 -24.12 1.26 -0.87
C ARG A 135 -24.14 1.22 -2.40
N PRO A 136 -25.33 1.03 -3.04
CA PRO A 136 -25.46 0.90 -4.49
C PRO A 136 -25.45 2.25 -5.23
N ASP A 137 -25.55 3.37 -4.51
CA ASP A 137 -25.55 4.74 -5.06
C ASP A 137 -24.15 5.30 -5.29
N LEU A 138 -23.08 4.58 -4.91
CA LEU A 138 -21.70 4.93 -5.15
C LEU A 138 -21.11 4.08 -6.28
N ASP A 139 -20.23 4.68 -7.08
CA ASP A 139 -19.43 3.92 -8.03
C ASP A 139 -18.46 2.97 -7.28
N PRO A 140 -18.27 1.71 -7.71
CA PRO A 140 -17.32 0.78 -7.06
C PRO A 140 -15.90 1.34 -6.95
N ALA A 141 -15.44 2.13 -7.93
CA ALA A 141 -14.12 2.76 -7.90
C ALA A 141 -14.03 3.87 -6.84
N ASP A 142 -15.13 4.60 -6.61
CA ASP A 142 -15.21 5.59 -5.54
C ASP A 142 -15.24 4.91 -4.16
N VAL A 143 -16.00 3.83 -4.01
CA VAL A 143 -15.99 3.01 -2.77
C VAL A 143 -14.58 2.53 -2.46
N TRP A 144 -13.86 1.98 -3.45
CA TRP A 144 -12.48 1.53 -3.30
C TRP A 144 -11.55 2.66 -2.91
N SER A 145 -11.60 3.79 -3.62
CA SER A 145 -10.74 4.95 -3.38
C SER A 145 -10.96 5.56 -1.99
N LEU A 146 -12.24 5.69 -1.57
CA LEU A 146 -12.59 6.19 -0.24
C LEU A 146 -12.12 5.24 0.86
N LEU A 147 -12.31 3.93 0.68
CA LEU A 147 -11.89 2.90 1.63
C LEU A 147 -10.38 2.96 1.89
N ILE A 148 -9.57 2.95 0.82
CA ILE A 148 -8.10 3.04 0.92
C ILE A 148 -7.68 4.39 1.53
N GLY A 149 -8.32 5.49 1.13
CA GLY A 149 -8.07 6.83 1.68
C GLY A 149 -8.35 6.89 3.19
N MET A 150 -9.48 6.34 3.64
CA MET A 150 -9.84 6.29 5.06
C MET A 150 -8.87 5.39 5.85
N ALA A 151 -8.51 4.22 5.35
CA ALA A 151 -7.57 3.31 6.00
C ALA A 151 -6.17 3.94 6.15
N SER A 152 -5.75 4.77 5.19
CA SER A 152 -4.45 5.47 5.20
C SER A 152 -4.45 6.83 5.92
N THR A 153 -5.57 7.25 6.53
CA THR A 153 -5.73 8.59 7.13
C THR A 153 -4.64 8.94 8.14
N TRP A 154 -4.14 7.97 8.92
CA TRP A 154 -3.07 8.19 9.89
C TRP A 154 -1.69 7.67 9.42
N ALA A 155 -1.54 7.35 8.14
CA ALA A 155 -0.30 6.85 7.59
C ALA A 155 0.70 7.97 7.24
N GLN A 156 1.81 7.63 6.57
CA GLN A 156 2.97 8.50 6.34
C GLN A 156 2.66 9.83 5.61
N ALA A 157 1.56 9.90 4.85
CA ALA A 157 1.15 11.10 4.13
C ALA A 157 -0.01 11.85 4.81
N SER A 158 -0.30 11.56 6.08
CA SER A 158 -1.36 12.22 6.83
C SER A 158 -1.12 13.72 6.93
N VAL A 159 -2.14 14.51 6.56
CA VAL A 159 -2.09 15.99 6.62
C VAL A 159 -2.34 16.54 8.02
N THR A 160 -2.77 15.71 8.97
CA THR A 160 -3.09 16.15 10.34
C THR A 160 -2.21 15.49 11.38
N GLN A 161 -2.26 14.16 11.48
CA GLN A 161 -1.52 13.40 12.48
C GLN A 161 -1.15 12.02 11.94
N MET A 162 0.13 11.70 12.00
CA MET A 162 0.65 10.38 11.66
C MET A 162 0.61 9.46 12.88
N ALA A 163 0.17 8.21 12.68
CA ALA A 163 0.26 7.16 13.70
C ALA A 163 1.70 6.64 13.82
N LEU A 164 2.09 6.35 15.03
CA LEU A 164 3.37 5.71 15.35
C LEU A 164 3.11 4.38 16.05
N ALA A 165 3.80 3.32 15.65
CA ALA A 165 3.65 1.99 16.24
C ALA A 165 3.87 1.95 17.76
N GLY A 166 4.65 2.88 18.31
CA GLY A 166 4.94 2.99 19.74
C GLY A 166 3.90 3.80 20.54
N GLU A 167 2.80 4.27 19.94
CA GLU A 167 1.73 4.92 20.69
C GLU A 167 1.01 3.93 21.61
N PRO A 168 0.35 4.41 22.71
CA PRO A 168 -0.44 3.54 23.57
C PRO A 168 -1.51 2.74 22.83
N ALA A 169 -1.72 1.49 23.18
CA ALA A 169 -2.72 0.61 22.55
C ALA A 169 -4.11 1.26 22.51
N ALA A 170 -4.54 1.95 23.56
CA ALA A 170 -5.81 2.65 23.63
C ALA A 170 -5.97 3.74 22.53
N VAL A 171 -4.88 4.32 22.03
CA VAL A 171 -4.93 5.28 20.91
C VAL A 171 -5.22 4.55 19.61
N HIS A 172 -4.57 3.41 19.38
CA HIS A 172 -4.83 2.57 18.21
C HIS A 172 -6.23 1.98 18.24
N ASP A 173 -6.72 1.51 19.39
CA ASP A 173 -8.08 0.96 19.54
C ASP A 173 -9.15 2.01 19.23
N ARG A 174 -8.96 3.25 19.73
CA ARG A 174 -9.85 4.35 19.39
C ARG A 174 -9.87 4.65 17.89
N ARG A 175 -8.70 4.63 17.22
CA ARG A 175 -8.61 4.84 15.75
C ARG A 175 -9.29 3.73 14.98
N ARG A 176 -9.10 2.46 15.36
CA ARG A 176 -9.77 1.30 14.75
C ARG A 176 -11.27 1.44 14.87
N THR A 177 -11.79 1.75 16.06
CA THR A 177 -13.23 1.96 16.29
C THR A 177 -13.78 3.10 15.44
N ALA A 178 -13.07 4.22 15.38
CA ALA A 178 -13.48 5.36 14.55
C ALA A 178 -13.48 5.02 13.06
N LEU A 179 -12.43 4.35 12.57
CA LEU A 179 -12.32 3.91 11.17
C LEU A 179 -13.43 2.94 10.80
N GLU A 180 -13.63 1.90 11.61
CA GLU A 180 -14.69 0.92 11.41
C GLU A 180 -16.06 1.59 11.35
N GLY A 181 -16.37 2.48 12.30
CA GLY A 181 -17.64 3.20 12.35
C GLY A 181 -17.89 4.09 11.14
N VAL A 182 -16.88 4.85 10.70
CA VAL A 182 -16.99 5.74 9.53
C VAL A 182 -17.14 4.95 8.23
N VAL A 183 -16.37 3.87 8.04
CA VAL A 183 -16.50 2.99 6.87
C VAL A 183 -17.88 2.34 6.84
N ARG A 184 -18.36 1.82 7.98
CA ARG A 184 -19.68 1.21 8.09
C ARG A 184 -20.78 2.19 7.72
N SER A 185 -20.81 3.36 8.32
CA SER A 185 -21.86 4.36 8.07
C SER A 185 -21.77 5.01 6.68
N GLY A 186 -20.56 5.12 6.11
CA GLY A 186 -20.33 5.81 4.84
C GLY A 186 -20.45 4.91 3.62
N LEU A 187 -20.03 3.66 3.71
CA LEU A 187 -19.91 2.77 2.55
C LEU A 187 -20.84 1.55 2.58
N CYS A 188 -21.36 1.16 3.77
CA CYS A 188 -22.23 0.01 3.88
C CYS A 188 -23.72 0.43 3.98
N VAL A 189 -24.62 -0.51 3.66
CA VAL A 189 -26.05 -0.34 3.90
C VAL A 189 -26.34 -0.69 5.36
N GLU A 190 -27.04 0.22 6.07
CA GLU A 190 -27.48 -0.08 7.45
C GLU A 190 -28.55 -1.16 7.44
N PRO A 191 -28.42 -2.22 8.26
CA PRO A 191 -29.50 -3.21 8.40
C PRO A 191 -30.74 -2.53 8.97
N GLY A 192 -31.80 -2.39 8.15
CA GLY A 192 -33.13 -2.04 8.66
C GLY A 192 -33.58 -0.57 8.53
N ARG A 193 -33.14 0.15 7.51
CA ARG A 193 -33.91 1.32 7.02
C ARG A 193 -34.79 0.99 5.85
#